data_9ffa3e13e4c45840b7481f4fe7807120
#
_entry.id   9ffa3e13e4c45840b7481f4fe7807120
#
_cell.length_a   1.000
_cell.length_b   1.000
_cell.length_c   1.000
_cell.angle_alpha   90.00
_cell.angle_beta   90.00
_cell.angle_gamma   90.00
#
_symmetry.space_group_name_H-M   'P 1'
#
loop_
_entity.id
_entity.type
_entity.pdbx_description
1 polymer ?
#
loop_
_entity_poly.entity_id
_entity_poly.type
_entity_poly.pdbx_seq_one_letter_code
_entity_poly.pdbx_strand_id
1 'polypeptide(L)'
;MTLVSQATPSGRTGASPAFLRKIVVDPWLFGIFAVVTLSVLVFAALPIFTVLKQAVVTDRGFDLAALAEVLTKSFVWESLFNTLLLGATSAVIATLTGFVLAFSATRTTMPGKTFVHGVALLPIISPPFVMALAVVILFGRSGLITRELLGIRNANVYGFHSLVLIQSLAFTPIAYLNIRGMLQSIDSALEDASASLGASRWITFSRVTLPLVTPAILSSALLVFVKSVEDFGNPMLIGGNFNTLAVEAYSQMVGYFDLHSGALLASLMLVPSITAFLVHRYWVAKRSYVTVTGKPTAQTIRISGAAVVLPLSMLCYAIVLAILLFYLTVIYVSFTRLPGIDNTLTTDHYATVFTAGFQTLTNSLLLAGIATPVTAVAGMLIAYLLVRKAFPGSFLLRWGTLLSFAAPGTILGIGYVSTFNAPPLLLTGTAFIVVAAMVVKNLQVGIEAGSNQLRQIDKSIEEASMTLGASNTRTFFQITLPLLKPALFTSLSYAFTRSLTTLSAVIFLVSANWTLITVTILSQVETLKIGVAAAYCSILVFVVLAILALMQLLLSSTSPKR
;
A
#
# COMPACT_ATOMS: atom_id res chain seq x y z
N MET A 1 12.35 -11.44 -48.49
CA MET A 1 11.83 -12.78 -48.82
C MET A 1 12.59 -13.78 -47.97
N THR A 2 12.03 -14.24 -46.90
CA THR A 2 12.24 -15.56 -46.26
C THR A 2 11.27 -15.63 -45.06
N LEU A 3 10.30 -16.50 -45.22
CA LEU A 3 9.23 -16.84 -44.27
C LEU A 3 9.82 -17.56 -43.05
N VAL A 4 9.59 -17.05 -41.85
CA VAL A 4 9.78 -17.81 -40.61
C VAL A 4 8.41 -18.30 -40.16
N SER A 5 8.23 -19.59 -40.28
CA SER A 5 7.10 -20.41 -39.86
C SER A 5 6.78 -20.21 -38.38
N GLN A 6 5.54 -19.82 -38.07
CA GLN A 6 4.95 -19.87 -36.75
C GLN A 6 4.62 -21.33 -36.39
N ALA A 7 5.35 -21.86 -35.40
CA ALA A 7 5.00 -23.14 -34.79
C ALA A 7 3.93 -22.91 -33.70
N THR A 8 2.74 -23.41 -33.92
CA THR A 8 1.66 -23.57 -32.95
C THR A 8 2.07 -24.56 -31.84
N PRO A 9 1.88 -24.29 -30.56
CA PRO A 9 2.11 -25.30 -29.53
C PRO A 9 0.89 -26.21 -29.42
N SER A 10 1.06 -27.45 -29.90
CA SER A 10 0.13 -28.57 -29.69
C SER A 10 0.04 -28.91 -28.20
N GLY A 11 -1.18 -28.97 -27.67
CA GLY A 11 -1.46 -29.44 -26.32
C GLY A 11 -1.02 -30.91 -26.13
N ARG A 12 -0.13 -31.12 -25.18
CA ARG A 12 0.13 -32.42 -24.57
C ARG A 12 0.09 -32.28 -23.05
N THR A 13 -0.97 -32.75 -22.43
CA THR A 13 -1.17 -33.02 -21.02
C THR A 13 -0.41 -34.31 -20.66
N GLY A 14 0.92 -34.19 -20.54
CA GLY A 14 1.79 -35.20 -19.98
C GLY A 14 2.98 -34.47 -19.39
N ALA A 15 3.31 -34.72 -18.12
CA ALA A 15 4.49 -34.15 -17.48
C ALA A 15 5.71 -34.48 -18.35
N SER A 16 6.28 -33.48 -19.05
CA SER A 16 7.40 -33.70 -19.97
C SER A 16 8.61 -34.20 -19.17
N PRO A 17 9.48 -35.05 -19.75
CA PRO A 17 10.70 -35.53 -19.09
C PRO A 17 11.62 -34.40 -18.59
N ALA A 18 11.50 -33.21 -19.15
CA ALA A 18 12.17 -31.99 -18.65
C ALA A 18 11.65 -31.52 -17.28
N PHE A 19 10.42 -31.87 -16.91
CA PHE A 19 9.84 -31.58 -15.60
C PHE A 19 10.52 -32.39 -14.48
N LEU A 20 10.55 -33.72 -14.65
CA LEU A 20 11.19 -34.61 -13.68
C LEU A 20 12.71 -34.33 -13.56
N ARG A 21 13.37 -33.99 -14.65
CA ARG A 21 14.79 -33.64 -14.67
C ARG A 21 15.08 -32.38 -13.86
N LYS A 22 14.23 -31.36 -13.84
CA LYS A 22 14.40 -30.16 -13.02
C LYS A 22 14.22 -30.41 -11.51
N ILE A 23 13.31 -31.31 -11.14
CA ILE A 23 13.10 -31.71 -9.74
C ILE A 23 14.31 -32.50 -9.23
N VAL A 24 14.83 -33.41 -10.04
CA VAL A 24 15.98 -34.27 -9.70
C VAL A 24 17.28 -33.48 -9.59
N VAL A 25 17.43 -32.39 -10.37
CA VAL A 25 18.64 -31.54 -10.34
C VAL A 25 18.75 -30.67 -9.09
N ASP A 26 17.61 -30.28 -8.44
CA ASP A 26 17.63 -29.44 -7.25
C ASP A 26 16.41 -29.70 -6.33
N PRO A 27 16.39 -30.85 -5.63
CA PRO A 27 15.23 -31.25 -4.82
C PRO A 27 14.99 -30.30 -3.64
N TRP A 28 16.05 -29.68 -3.10
CA TRP A 28 15.96 -28.72 -2.01
C TRP A 28 15.24 -27.44 -2.43
N LEU A 29 15.62 -26.89 -3.57
CA LEU A 29 15.01 -25.67 -4.12
C LEU A 29 13.56 -25.93 -4.56
N PHE A 30 13.26 -27.12 -5.05
CA PHE A 30 11.88 -27.54 -5.34
C PHE A 30 11.05 -27.70 -4.06
N GLY A 31 11.62 -28.25 -2.99
CA GLY A 31 10.98 -28.32 -1.67
C GLY A 31 10.61 -26.94 -1.13
N ILE A 32 11.52 -25.97 -1.21
CA ILE A 32 11.27 -24.57 -0.85
C ILE A 32 10.13 -23.99 -1.71
N PHE A 33 10.18 -24.21 -3.03
CA PHE A 33 9.14 -23.74 -3.94
C PHE A 33 7.75 -24.33 -3.57
N ALA A 34 7.69 -25.60 -3.25
CA ALA A 34 6.47 -26.27 -2.85
C ALA A 34 5.89 -25.72 -1.54
N VAL A 35 6.74 -25.56 -0.52
CA VAL A 35 6.36 -25.00 0.79
C VAL A 35 5.85 -23.57 0.64
N VAL A 36 6.58 -22.72 -0.08
CA VAL A 36 6.20 -21.32 -0.30
C VAL A 36 4.91 -21.21 -1.10
N THR A 37 4.78 -22.03 -2.16
CA THR A 37 3.55 -22.05 -2.98
C THR A 37 2.35 -22.51 -2.15
N LEU A 38 2.51 -23.58 -1.36
CA LEU A 38 1.45 -24.08 -0.47
C LEU A 38 1.08 -23.01 0.58
N SER A 39 2.05 -22.34 1.18
CA SER A 39 1.78 -21.26 2.13
C SER A 39 1.00 -20.11 1.49
N VAL A 40 1.35 -19.69 0.29
CA VAL A 40 0.60 -18.65 -0.45
C VAL A 40 -0.82 -19.14 -0.80
N LEU A 41 -0.98 -20.40 -1.21
CA LEU A 41 -2.31 -20.95 -1.51
C LEU A 41 -3.18 -21.03 -0.26
N VAL A 42 -2.63 -21.48 0.88
CA VAL A 42 -3.38 -21.65 2.14
C VAL A 42 -3.70 -20.29 2.79
N PHE A 43 -2.74 -19.36 2.84
CA PHE A 43 -2.92 -18.10 3.58
C PHE A 43 -3.34 -16.92 2.70
N ALA A 44 -3.26 -17.00 1.38
CA ALA A 44 -3.73 -15.95 0.49
C ALA A 44 -4.92 -16.38 -0.37
N ALA A 45 -4.80 -17.48 -1.12
CA ALA A 45 -5.84 -17.87 -2.06
C ALA A 45 -7.07 -18.50 -1.38
N LEU A 46 -6.86 -19.41 -0.43
CA LEU A 46 -7.96 -20.12 0.24
C LEU A 46 -8.90 -19.19 1.01
N PRO A 47 -8.46 -18.20 1.81
CA PRO A 47 -9.34 -17.25 2.48
C PRO A 47 -10.21 -16.45 1.48
N ILE A 48 -9.62 -15.96 0.39
CA ILE A 48 -10.35 -15.23 -0.65
C ILE A 48 -11.39 -16.14 -1.30
N PHE A 49 -11.02 -17.38 -1.63
CA PHE A 49 -11.94 -18.35 -2.19
C PHE A 49 -13.09 -18.68 -1.21
N THR A 50 -12.81 -18.78 0.09
CA THR A 50 -13.84 -19.02 1.12
C THR A 50 -14.86 -17.88 1.17
N VAL A 51 -14.41 -16.61 1.09
CA VAL A 51 -15.32 -15.47 1.04
C VAL A 51 -16.19 -15.51 -0.22
N LEU A 52 -15.58 -15.77 -1.39
CA LEU A 52 -16.33 -15.91 -2.64
C LEU A 52 -17.34 -17.06 -2.59
N LYS A 53 -16.97 -18.17 -1.96
CA LYS A 53 -17.88 -19.29 -1.74
C LYS A 53 -19.04 -18.88 -0.83
N GLN A 54 -18.77 -18.23 0.31
CA GLN A 54 -19.82 -17.78 1.24
C GLN A 54 -20.76 -16.73 0.64
N ALA A 55 -20.29 -15.92 -0.30
CA ALA A 55 -21.14 -14.98 -1.04
C ALA A 55 -22.19 -15.67 -1.93
N VAL A 56 -22.04 -16.98 -2.23
CA VAL A 56 -22.90 -17.71 -3.18
C VAL A 56 -23.50 -18.97 -2.54
N VAL A 57 -22.89 -19.50 -1.48
CA VAL A 57 -23.30 -20.75 -0.82
C VAL A 57 -23.80 -20.41 0.58
N THR A 58 -25.06 -20.70 0.85
CA THR A 58 -25.70 -20.62 2.17
C THR A 58 -25.73 -21.99 2.82
N ASP A 59 -26.26 -22.10 4.04
CA ASP A 59 -26.46 -23.38 4.73
C ASP A 59 -27.37 -24.34 3.95
N ARG A 60 -28.16 -23.82 3.01
CA ARG A 60 -29.06 -24.60 2.10
C ARG A 60 -28.35 -25.08 0.83
N GLY A 61 -27.06 -24.78 0.66
CA GLY A 61 -26.28 -25.06 -0.52
C GLY A 61 -26.09 -23.84 -1.43
N PHE A 62 -25.90 -24.07 -2.73
CA PHE A 62 -25.72 -23.02 -3.73
C PHE A 62 -27.07 -22.28 -3.93
N ASP A 63 -27.13 -21.03 -3.49
CA ASP A 63 -28.37 -20.24 -3.44
C ASP A 63 -28.22 -18.89 -4.17
N LEU A 64 -28.54 -18.90 -5.47
CA LEU A 64 -28.58 -17.69 -6.30
C LEU A 64 -29.74 -16.76 -5.91
N ALA A 65 -30.79 -17.29 -5.26
CA ALA A 65 -31.91 -16.45 -4.83
C ALA A 65 -31.50 -15.58 -3.63
N ALA A 66 -30.76 -16.15 -2.66
CA ALA A 66 -30.18 -15.36 -1.56
C ALA A 66 -29.22 -14.29 -2.06
N LEU A 67 -28.37 -14.63 -3.04
CA LEU A 67 -27.49 -13.65 -3.70
C LEU A 67 -28.30 -12.53 -4.35
N ALA A 68 -29.34 -12.88 -5.11
CA ALA A 68 -30.20 -11.91 -5.78
C ALA A 68 -30.95 -11.04 -4.76
N GLU A 69 -31.44 -11.61 -3.66
CA GLU A 69 -32.10 -10.87 -2.57
C GLU A 69 -31.19 -9.79 -1.98
N VAL A 70 -29.92 -10.13 -1.65
CA VAL A 70 -28.99 -9.14 -1.10
C VAL A 70 -28.69 -8.06 -2.14
N LEU A 71 -28.54 -8.41 -3.41
CA LEU A 71 -28.32 -7.45 -4.49
C LEU A 71 -29.53 -6.53 -4.78
N THR A 72 -30.74 -6.84 -4.31
CA THR A 72 -31.88 -5.91 -4.41
C THR A 72 -31.87 -4.83 -3.33
N LYS A 73 -31.07 -5.00 -2.27
CA LYS A 73 -31.02 -4.05 -1.15
C LYS A 73 -30.30 -2.77 -1.57
N SER A 74 -30.89 -1.62 -1.27
CA SER A 74 -30.38 -0.29 -1.66
C SER A 74 -28.99 0.00 -1.13
N PHE A 75 -28.68 -0.41 0.10
CA PHE A 75 -27.38 -0.14 0.73
C PHE A 75 -26.20 -0.76 -0.04
N VAL A 76 -26.42 -1.86 -0.79
CA VAL A 76 -25.35 -2.51 -1.60
C VAL A 76 -24.93 -1.59 -2.74
N TRP A 77 -25.89 -1.05 -3.47
CA TRP A 77 -25.62 -0.16 -4.62
C TRP A 77 -25.15 1.21 -4.18
N GLU A 78 -25.70 1.73 -3.08
CA GLU A 78 -25.27 2.98 -2.49
C GLU A 78 -23.82 2.90 -2.03
N SER A 79 -23.43 1.87 -1.27
CA SER A 79 -22.05 1.69 -0.82
C SER A 79 -21.09 1.40 -1.96
N LEU A 80 -21.51 0.69 -3.02
CA LEU A 80 -20.73 0.51 -4.24
C LEU A 80 -20.49 1.84 -4.96
N PHE A 81 -21.56 2.60 -5.19
CA PHE A 81 -21.47 3.92 -5.82
C PHE A 81 -20.58 4.87 -5.03
N ASN A 82 -20.80 4.94 -3.71
CA ASN A 82 -19.99 5.74 -2.80
C ASN A 82 -18.51 5.37 -2.87
N THR A 83 -18.18 4.08 -2.89
CA THR A 83 -16.81 3.58 -3.01
C THR A 83 -16.16 3.99 -4.33
N LEU A 84 -16.89 3.84 -5.44
CA LEU A 84 -16.39 4.20 -6.77
C LEU A 84 -16.22 5.72 -6.91
N LEU A 85 -17.19 6.49 -6.43
CA LEU A 85 -17.15 7.95 -6.47
C LEU A 85 -15.99 8.49 -5.63
N LEU A 86 -15.84 8.01 -4.39
CA LEU A 86 -14.72 8.38 -3.51
C LEU A 86 -13.39 7.98 -4.12
N GLY A 87 -13.29 6.76 -4.65
CA GLY A 87 -12.09 6.25 -5.29
C GLY A 87 -11.67 7.08 -6.51
N ALA A 88 -12.60 7.39 -7.38
CA ALA A 88 -12.33 8.18 -8.59
C ALA A 88 -11.93 9.63 -8.25
N THR A 89 -12.65 10.29 -7.37
CA THR A 89 -12.37 11.68 -6.98
C THR A 89 -11.04 11.80 -6.24
N SER A 90 -10.77 10.92 -5.27
CA SER A 90 -9.51 10.89 -4.53
C SER A 90 -8.33 10.56 -5.45
N ALA A 91 -8.50 9.64 -6.42
CA ALA A 91 -7.46 9.30 -7.39
C ALA A 91 -7.09 10.51 -8.27
N VAL A 92 -8.08 11.26 -8.76
CA VAL A 92 -7.82 12.45 -9.58
C VAL A 92 -7.09 13.52 -8.76
N ILE A 93 -7.60 13.88 -7.58
CA ILE A 93 -7.04 14.96 -6.77
C ILE A 93 -5.64 14.60 -6.25
N ALA A 94 -5.45 13.38 -5.72
CA ALA A 94 -4.13 12.93 -5.23
C ALA A 94 -3.11 12.84 -6.36
N THR A 95 -3.52 12.43 -7.56
CA THR A 95 -2.61 12.35 -8.71
C THR A 95 -2.21 13.74 -9.20
N LEU A 96 -3.15 14.68 -9.28
CA LEU A 96 -2.86 16.08 -9.63
C LEU A 96 -1.93 16.72 -8.59
N THR A 97 -2.22 16.55 -7.31
CA THR A 97 -1.41 17.03 -6.19
C THR A 97 0.00 16.43 -6.22
N GLY A 98 0.10 15.12 -6.42
CA GLY A 98 1.36 14.39 -6.56
C GLY A 98 2.15 14.83 -7.79
N PHE A 99 1.48 15.10 -8.92
CA PHE A 99 2.12 15.64 -10.13
C PHE A 99 2.72 17.03 -9.89
N VAL A 100 1.96 17.94 -9.28
CA VAL A 100 2.44 19.29 -8.94
C VAL A 100 3.69 19.24 -8.07
N LEU A 101 3.66 18.44 -7.00
CA LEU A 101 4.81 18.24 -6.10
C LEU A 101 6.01 17.62 -6.86
N ALA A 102 5.78 16.58 -7.67
CA ALA A 102 6.83 15.90 -8.41
C ALA A 102 7.47 16.79 -9.48
N PHE A 103 6.66 17.50 -10.25
CA PHE A 103 7.11 18.44 -11.28
C PHE A 103 7.91 19.59 -10.66
N SER A 104 7.38 20.21 -9.61
CA SER A 104 8.04 21.31 -8.92
C SER A 104 9.39 20.89 -8.33
N ALA A 105 9.45 19.71 -7.69
CA ALA A 105 10.68 19.20 -7.10
C ALA A 105 11.75 18.84 -8.13
N THR A 106 11.36 18.37 -9.33
CA THR A 106 12.31 17.87 -10.34
C THR A 106 12.67 18.90 -11.41
N ARG A 107 11.69 19.67 -11.89
CA ARG A 107 11.82 20.52 -13.09
C ARG A 107 11.94 22.02 -12.79
N THR A 108 11.78 22.48 -11.54
CA THR A 108 11.89 23.91 -11.19
C THR A 108 13.09 24.18 -10.28
N THR A 109 13.40 25.48 -10.09
CA THR A 109 14.38 25.94 -9.09
C THR A 109 13.74 26.26 -7.74
N MET A 110 12.57 25.68 -7.43
CA MET A 110 11.87 25.89 -6.15
C MET A 110 12.83 25.73 -4.96
N PRO A 111 12.86 26.65 -4.01
CA PRO A 111 13.64 26.49 -2.76
C PRO A 111 13.02 25.42 -1.86
N GLY A 112 13.80 24.90 -0.92
CA GLY A 112 13.29 23.97 0.12
C GLY A 112 12.78 22.62 -0.39
N LYS A 113 13.21 22.14 -1.55
CA LYS A 113 12.77 20.84 -2.15
C LYS A 113 12.90 19.66 -1.21
N THR A 114 13.97 19.60 -0.40
CA THR A 114 14.22 18.52 0.55
C THR A 114 13.17 18.52 1.65
N PHE A 115 12.80 19.70 2.15
CA PHE A 115 11.74 19.84 3.14
C PHE A 115 10.38 19.41 2.56
N VAL A 116 10.02 19.92 1.38
CA VAL A 116 8.78 19.53 0.68
C VAL A 116 8.75 18.01 0.46
N HIS A 117 9.87 17.43 0.03
CA HIS A 117 9.99 15.97 -0.13
C HIS A 117 9.75 15.21 1.17
N GLY A 118 10.39 15.62 2.26
CA GLY A 118 10.25 14.95 3.56
C GLY A 118 8.81 14.98 4.06
N VAL A 119 8.18 16.17 4.05
CA VAL A 119 6.80 16.33 4.54
C VAL A 119 5.79 15.62 3.62
N ALA A 120 5.98 15.67 2.31
CA ALA A 120 5.11 14.98 1.36
C ALA A 120 5.08 13.45 1.58
N LEU A 121 6.08 12.87 2.24
CA LEU A 121 6.14 11.43 2.53
C LEU A 121 5.53 11.03 3.89
N LEU A 122 5.27 11.99 4.79
CA LEU A 122 4.72 11.69 6.10
C LEU A 122 3.45 10.82 6.07
N PRO A 123 2.48 11.04 5.13
CA PRO A 123 1.26 10.24 5.11
C PRO A 123 1.47 8.75 4.84
N ILE A 124 2.57 8.36 4.17
CA ILE A 124 2.87 6.95 3.91
C ILE A 124 3.33 6.19 5.16
N ILE A 125 3.89 6.94 6.11
CA ILE A 125 4.53 6.43 7.32
C ILE A 125 3.51 6.35 8.47
N SER A 126 2.47 7.18 8.42
CA SER A 126 1.50 7.32 9.51
C SER A 126 0.34 6.32 9.43
N PRO A 127 -0.32 6.04 10.56
CA PRO A 127 -1.58 5.32 10.55
C PRO A 127 -2.66 6.13 9.80
N PRO A 128 -3.64 5.44 9.19
CA PRO A 128 -4.68 6.10 8.37
C PRO A 128 -5.49 7.14 9.14
N PHE A 129 -5.62 6.98 10.46
CA PHE A 129 -6.45 7.82 11.31
C PHE A 129 -5.92 9.21 11.60
N VAL A 130 -4.62 9.46 11.44
CA VAL A 130 -4.00 10.76 11.82
C VAL A 130 -4.69 11.91 11.11
N MET A 131 -4.93 11.78 9.81
CA MET A 131 -5.58 12.84 9.04
C MET A 131 -7.07 12.96 9.35
N ALA A 132 -7.77 11.83 9.51
CA ALA A 132 -9.18 11.82 9.88
C ALA A 132 -9.41 12.47 11.25
N LEU A 133 -8.57 12.08 12.24
CA LEU A 133 -8.60 12.65 13.57
C LEU A 133 -8.32 14.18 13.55
N ALA A 134 -7.31 14.61 12.79
CA ALA A 134 -6.99 16.03 12.64
C ALA A 134 -8.15 16.82 12.04
N VAL A 135 -8.82 16.27 11.01
CA VAL A 135 -9.99 16.93 10.40
C VAL A 135 -11.15 17.06 11.39
N VAL A 136 -11.43 16.03 12.19
CA VAL A 136 -12.46 16.11 13.24
C VAL A 136 -12.12 17.17 14.28
N ILE A 137 -10.85 17.24 14.70
CA ILE A 137 -10.39 18.20 15.71
C ILE A 137 -10.36 19.64 15.18
N LEU A 138 -9.93 19.84 13.94
CA LEU A 138 -9.83 21.18 13.35
C LEU A 138 -11.19 21.72 12.91
N PHE A 139 -11.99 20.87 12.26
CA PHE A 139 -13.19 21.30 11.53
C PHE A 139 -14.50 20.72 12.10
N GLY A 140 -14.47 19.89 13.14
CA GLY A 140 -15.67 19.33 13.79
C GLY A 140 -16.55 20.37 14.48
N ARG A 141 -17.64 19.91 15.08
CA ARG A 141 -18.58 20.80 15.83
C ARG A 141 -17.92 21.61 16.94
N SER A 142 -16.93 21.07 17.62
CA SER A 142 -16.08 21.72 18.61
C SER A 142 -14.67 21.99 18.07
N GLY A 143 -14.56 22.16 16.74
CA GLY A 143 -13.26 22.24 16.08
C GLY A 143 -12.53 23.54 16.36
N LEU A 144 -11.20 23.45 16.46
CA LEU A 144 -10.32 24.58 16.73
C LEU A 144 -10.44 25.68 15.66
N ILE A 145 -10.63 25.33 14.38
CA ILE A 145 -10.82 26.32 13.32
C ILE A 145 -12.29 26.73 13.22
N THR A 146 -13.21 25.78 13.14
CA THR A 146 -14.62 26.09 12.87
C THR A 146 -15.28 26.82 14.03
N ARG A 147 -15.10 26.35 15.26
CA ARG A 147 -15.75 26.95 16.42
C ARG A 147 -14.94 28.07 17.06
N GLU A 148 -13.66 27.83 17.36
CA GLU A 148 -12.86 28.80 18.10
C GLU A 148 -12.41 29.98 17.22
N LEU A 149 -11.97 29.71 15.97
CA LEU A 149 -11.48 30.76 15.08
C LEU A 149 -12.59 31.42 14.25
N LEU A 150 -13.49 30.64 13.65
CA LEU A 150 -14.52 31.13 12.73
C LEU A 150 -15.90 31.32 13.38
N GLY A 151 -16.12 30.86 14.62
CA GLY A 151 -17.41 30.96 15.32
C GLY A 151 -18.55 30.10 14.75
N ILE A 152 -18.23 29.14 13.87
CA ILE A 152 -19.21 28.27 13.22
C ILE A 152 -19.64 27.15 14.17
N ARG A 153 -20.89 27.19 14.67
CA ARG A 153 -21.37 26.27 15.72
C ARG A 153 -21.92 24.94 15.20
N ASN A 154 -22.30 24.84 13.91
CA ASN A 154 -22.95 23.68 13.32
C ASN A 154 -22.16 23.08 12.16
N ALA A 155 -20.82 23.11 12.24
CA ALA A 155 -19.99 22.51 11.22
C ALA A 155 -20.19 20.97 11.19
N ASN A 156 -20.47 20.44 10.01
CA ASN A 156 -20.51 19.00 9.77
C ASN A 156 -19.33 18.62 8.88
N VAL A 157 -18.42 17.86 9.46
CA VAL A 157 -17.20 17.37 8.77
C VAL A 157 -17.33 15.93 8.31
N TYR A 158 -18.46 15.29 8.60
CA TYR A 158 -18.66 13.90 8.22
C TYR A 158 -19.14 13.78 6.78
N GLY A 159 -18.68 12.74 6.08
CA GLY A 159 -19.15 12.41 4.75
C GLY A 159 -18.11 12.62 3.63
N PHE A 160 -18.61 12.66 2.41
CA PHE A 160 -17.81 12.61 1.18
C PHE A 160 -16.70 13.67 1.09
N HIS A 161 -16.99 14.93 1.39
CA HIS A 161 -16.02 16.03 1.20
C HIS A 161 -14.76 15.86 2.06
N SER A 162 -14.94 15.52 3.32
CA SER A 162 -13.82 15.28 4.23
C SER A 162 -13.06 14.01 3.88
N LEU A 163 -13.76 12.97 3.44
CA LEU A 163 -13.12 11.75 2.95
C LEU A 163 -12.25 12.01 1.73
N VAL A 164 -12.75 12.80 0.76
CA VAL A 164 -11.97 13.19 -0.42
C VAL A 164 -10.73 13.98 -0.03
N LEU A 165 -10.86 14.96 0.89
CA LEU A 165 -9.72 15.75 1.37
C LEU A 165 -8.66 14.85 2.03
N ILE A 166 -9.09 14.00 2.97
CA ILE A 166 -8.21 13.11 3.73
C ILE A 166 -7.51 12.12 2.81
N GLN A 167 -8.27 11.39 1.98
CA GLN A 167 -7.69 10.37 1.10
C GLN A 167 -6.80 11.00 0.02
N SER A 168 -7.17 12.16 -0.51
CA SER A 168 -6.32 12.86 -1.49
C SER A 168 -4.97 13.21 -0.91
N LEU A 169 -4.90 13.74 0.32
CA LEU A 169 -3.63 14.05 0.98
C LEU A 169 -2.90 12.78 1.43
N ALA A 170 -3.61 11.79 1.97
CA ALA A 170 -3.02 10.53 2.44
C ALA A 170 -2.37 9.72 1.31
N PHE A 171 -2.95 9.74 0.10
CA PHE A 171 -2.44 8.98 -1.04
C PHE A 171 -1.60 9.80 -2.02
N THR A 172 -1.50 11.12 -1.85
CA THR A 172 -0.58 11.99 -2.63
C THR A 172 0.85 11.45 -2.69
N PRO A 173 1.47 10.90 -1.62
CA PRO A 173 2.84 10.37 -1.70
C PRO A 173 3.00 9.25 -2.73
N ILE A 174 1.97 8.42 -2.95
CA ILE A 174 1.99 7.32 -3.94
C ILE A 174 2.17 7.90 -5.35
N ALA A 175 1.33 8.88 -5.70
CA ALA A 175 1.42 9.57 -6.98
C ALA A 175 2.73 10.36 -7.11
N TYR A 176 3.11 11.08 -6.07
CA TYR A 176 4.35 11.87 -6.02
C TYR A 176 5.59 11.04 -6.30
N LEU A 177 5.77 9.90 -5.60
CA LEU A 177 6.95 9.05 -5.79
C LEU A 177 7.01 8.43 -7.17
N ASN A 178 5.88 7.92 -7.67
CA ASN A 178 5.81 7.28 -8.99
C ASN A 178 6.09 8.28 -10.12
N ILE A 179 5.43 9.44 -10.10
CA ILE A 179 5.61 10.50 -11.10
C ILE A 179 7.00 11.11 -11.00
N ARG A 180 7.52 11.34 -9.79
CA ARG A 180 8.88 11.84 -9.58
C ARG A 180 9.92 10.88 -10.15
N GLY A 181 9.77 9.57 -9.90
CA GLY A 181 10.66 8.55 -10.45
C GLY A 181 10.69 8.59 -11.97
N MET A 182 9.53 8.70 -12.62
CA MET A 182 9.45 8.83 -14.08
C MET A 182 10.08 10.13 -14.59
N LEU A 183 9.77 11.28 -13.98
CA LEU A 183 10.37 12.55 -14.35
C LEU A 183 11.90 12.54 -14.25
N GLN A 184 12.46 11.84 -13.26
CA GLN A 184 13.90 11.70 -13.10
C GLN A 184 14.55 10.72 -14.09
N SER A 185 13.78 9.81 -14.67
CA SER A 185 14.28 8.85 -15.68
C SER A 185 14.23 9.37 -17.12
N ILE A 186 13.56 10.50 -17.38
CA ILE A 186 13.52 11.12 -18.70
C ILE A 186 14.88 11.75 -19.00
N ASP A 187 15.47 11.38 -20.16
CA ASP A 187 16.71 11.98 -20.64
C ASP A 187 16.50 13.46 -21.00
N SER A 188 17.28 14.34 -20.38
CA SER A 188 17.23 15.77 -20.64
C SER A 188 17.59 16.13 -22.10
N ALA A 189 18.33 15.27 -22.80
CA ALA A 189 18.64 15.45 -24.22
C ALA A 189 17.40 15.61 -25.10
N LEU A 190 16.26 15.00 -24.73
CA LEU A 190 14.99 15.16 -25.45
C LEU A 190 14.41 16.57 -25.28
N GLU A 191 14.52 17.13 -24.08
CA GLU A 191 14.07 18.49 -23.77
C GLU A 191 15.02 19.51 -24.43
N ASP A 192 16.35 19.24 -24.42
CA ASP A 192 17.37 20.07 -25.07
C ASP A 192 17.21 20.09 -26.59
N ALA A 193 16.95 18.92 -27.20
CA ALA A 193 16.68 18.84 -28.66
C ALA A 193 15.43 19.65 -29.04
N SER A 194 14.36 19.56 -28.22
CA SER A 194 13.15 20.37 -28.44
C SER A 194 13.45 21.88 -28.37
N ALA A 195 14.25 22.31 -27.39
CA ALA A 195 14.67 23.71 -27.25
C ALA A 195 15.56 24.16 -28.41
N SER A 196 16.49 23.31 -28.89
CA SER A 196 17.36 23.61 -30.04
C SER A 196 16.58 23.75 -31.37
N LEU A 197 15.42 23.08 -31.47
CA LEU A 197 14.47 23.23 -32.58
C LEU A 197 13.58 24.50 -32.44
N GLY A 198 13.82 25.35 -31.44
CA GLY A 198 13.08 26.61 -31.24
C GLY A 198 11.73 26.42 -30.51
N ALA A 199 11.45 25.25 -29.90
CA ALA A 199 10.22 25.04 -29.17
C ALA A 199 10.19 25.89 -27.89
N SER A 200 9.05 26.54 -27.63
CA SER A 200 8.82 27.19 -26.33
C SER A 200 8.74 26.17 -25.19
N ARG A 201 8.98 26.62 -23.94
CA ARG A 201 8.88 25.77 -22.74
C ARG A 201 7.53 25.08 -22.61
N TRP A 202 6.45 25.74 -23.03
CA TRP A 202 5.11 25.14 -23.05
C TRP A 202 4.98 24.02 -24.10
N ILE A 203 5.56 24.23 -25.29
CA ILE A 203 5.57 23.20 -26.34
C ILE A 203 6.39 22.00 -25.90
N THR A 204 7.59 22.22 -25.35
CA THR A 204 8.41 21.11 -24.78
C THR A 204 7.65 20.38 -23.68
N PHE A 205 7.03 21.10 -22.75
CA PHE A 205 6.22 20.47 -21.70
C PHE A 205 5.06 19.64 -22.27
N SER A 206 4.22 20.23 -23.13
CA SER A 206 3.00 19.60 -23.61
C SER A 206 3.23 18.48 -24.64
N ARG A 207 4.29 18.58 -25.46
CA ARG A 207 4.56 17.63 -26.55
C ARG A 207 5.67 16.62 -26.25
N VAL A 208 6.54 16.87 -25.26
CA VAL A 208 7.65 15.99 -24.91
C VAL A 208 7.47 15.47 -23.49
N THR A 209 7.54 16.34 -22.47
CA THR A 209 7.56 15.94 -21.06
C THR A 209 6.26 15.26 -20.64
N LEU A 210 5.10 15.90 -20.90
CA LEU A 210 3.79 15.39 -20.48
C LEU A 210 3.43 14.04 -21.10
N PRO A 211 3.59 13.81 -22.43
CA PRO A 211 3.35 12.49 -23.02
C PRO A 211 4.23 11.38 -22.43
N LEU A 212 5.51 11.68 -22.15
CA LEU A 212 6.43 10.71 -21.55
C LEU A 212 6.06 10.36 -20.10
N VAL A 213 5.48 11.31 -19.36
CA VAL A 213 5.06 11.11 -17.96
C VAL A 213 3.64 10.53 -17.86
N THR A 214 2.81 10.66 -18.90
CA THR A 214 1.41 10.21 -18.91
C THR A 214 1.23 8.76 -18.41
N PRO A 215 2.06 7.77 -18.79
CA PRO A 215 1.93 6.40 -18.22
C PRO A 215 2.10 6.36 -16.70
N ALA A 216 3.00 7.17 -16.15
CA ALA A 216 3.18 7.25 -14.69
C ALA A 216 2.01 7.97 -14.00
N ILE A 217 1.43 8.99 -14.63
CA ILE A 217 0.22 9.67 -14.14
C ILE A 217 -0.95 8.70 -14.09
N LEU A 218 -1.21 7.97 -15.17
CA LEU A 218 -2.29 6.97 -15.24
C LEU A 218 -2.07 5.81 -14.26
N SER A 219 -0.82 5.32 -14.16
CA SER A 219 -0.44 4.31 -13.17
C SER A 219 -0.71 4.79 -11.74
N SER A 220 -0.34 6.04 -11.44
CA SER A 220 -0.57 6.64 -10.12
C SER A 220 -2.06 6.76 -9.80
N ALA A 221 -2.86 7.23 -10.75
CA ALA A 221 -4.32 7.35 -10.57
C ALA A 221 -4.96 5.98 -10.27
N LEU A 222 -4.58 4.92 -11.00
CA LEU A 222 -5.08 3.57 -10.77
C LEU A 222 -4.63 3.01 -9.41
N LEU A 223 -3.37 3.23 -9.01
CA LEU A 223 -2.88 2.80 -7.71
C LEU A 223 -3.59 3.52 -6.56
N VAL A 224 -3.80 4.83 -6.68
CA VAL A 224 -4.56 5.61 -5.68
C VAL A 224 -6.01 5.16 -5.64
N PHE A 225 -6.65 4.92 -6.78
CA PHE A 225 -8.00 4.40 -6.86
C PHE A 225 -8.15 3.07 -6.08
N VAL A 226 -7.25 2.10 -6.33
CA VAL A 226 -7.25 0.83 -5.59
C VAL A 226 -7.07 1.07 -4.10
N LYS A 227 -6.15 1.97 -3.69
CA LYS A 227 -5.92 2.28 -2.28
C LYS A 227 -7.11 2.97 -1.62
N SER A 228 -7.86 3.79 -2.34
CA SER A 228 -9.10 4.40 -1.87
C SER A 228 -10.22 3.37 -1.69
N VAL A 229 -10.39 2.46 -2.65
CA VAL A 229 -11.36 1.35 -2.55
C VAL A 229 -11.05 0.42 -1.38
N GLU A 230 -9.76 0.19 -1.08
CA GLU A 230 -9.31 -0.64 0.05
C GLU A 230 -9.40 0.06 1.40
N ASP A 231 -9.59 1.38 1.42
CA ASP A 231 -9.55 2.15 2.67
C ASP A 231 -10.80 1.88 3.51
N PHE A 232 -10.54 1.34 4.68
CA PHE A 232 -11.55 1.08 5.70
C PHE A 232 -11.49 2.14 6.81
N GLY A 233 -10.28 2.55 7.21
CA GLY A 233 -10.05 3.33 8.41
C GLY A 233 -10.63 4.73 8.35
N ASN A 234 -10.39 5.47 7.27
CA ASN A 234 -10.90 6.83 7.14
C ASN A 234 -12.42 6.86 6.99
N PRO A 235 -13.07 6.04 6.12
CA PRO A 235 -14.53 5.98 6.05
C PRO A 235 -15.19 5.56 7.36
N MET A 236 -14.60 4.66 8.12
CA MET A 236 -15.12 4.22 9.42
C MET A 236 -15.18 5.37 10.44
N LEU A 237 -14.16 6.25 10.45
CA LEU A 237 -14.08 7.37 11.39
C LEU A 237 -14.89 8.59 10.98
N ILE A 238 -14.90 8.94 9.70
CA ILE A 238 -15.42 10.24 9.25
C ILE A 238 -16.46 10.12 8.13
N GLY A 239 -16.81 8.90 7.74
CA GLY A 239 -17.81 8.67 6.70
C GLY A 239 -19.20 9.17 7.06
N GLY A 240 -19.61 9.10 8.33
CA GLY A 240 -20.95 9.43 8.77
C GLY A 240 -21.99 8.58 8.02
N ASN A 241 -22.89 9.22 7.27
CA ASN A 241 -23.88 8.50 6.44
C ASN A 241 -23.34 8.10 5.06
N PHE A 242 -22.09 8.44 4.73
CA PHE A 242 -21.46 8.05 3.47
C PHE A 242 -20.73 6.71 3.64
N ASN A 243 -21.51 5.63 3.57
CA ASN A 243 -20.98 4.28 3.74
C ASN A 243 -20.25 3.81 2.48
N THR A 244 -19.06 3.23 2.66
CA THR A 244 -18.31 2.53 1.60
C THR A 244 -18.47 1.03 1.73
N LEU A 245 -18.20 0.27 0.66
CA LEU A 245 -18.27 -1.19 0.69
C LEU A 245 -17.46 -1.82 1.83
N ALA A 246 -16.29 -1.23 2.15
CA ALA A 246 -15.42 -1.74 3.22
C ALA A 246 -16.07 -1.60 4.61
N VAL A 247 -16.67 -0.43 4.87
CA VAL A 247 -17.36 -0.15 6.14
C VAL A 247 -18.65 -0.96 6.22
N GLU A 248 -19.42 -1.03 5.14
CA GLU A 248 -20.67 -1.78 5.10
C GLU A 248 -20.44 -3.28 5.29
N ALA A 249 -19.41 -3.86 4.66
CA ALA A 249 -19.02 -5.26 4.86
C ALA A 249 -18.68 -5.55 6.34
N TYR A 250 -17.96 -4.63 6.99
CA TYR A 250 -17.67 -4.73 8.41
C TYR A 250 -18.94 -4.64 9.27
N SER A 251 -19.81 -3.69 8.98
CA SER A 251 -21.08 -3.49 9.72
C SER A 251 -22.00 -4.71 9.61
N GLN A 252 -22.10 -5.30 8.42
CA GLN A 252 -22.91 -6.51 8.22
C GLN A 252 -22.32 -7.68 9.02
N MET A 253 -21.00 -7.89 8.98
CA MET A 253 -20.36 -9.03 9.64
C MET A 253 -20.30 -8.88 11.16
N VAL A 254 -19.89 -7.71 11.66
CA VAL A 254 -19.61 -7.48 13.09
C VAL A 254 -20.80 -6.85 13.81
N GLY A 255 -21.51 -5.94 13.15
CA GLY A 255 -22.67 -5.24 13.72
C GLY A 255 -23.97 -6.06 13.66
N TYR A 256 -24.24 -6.66 12.51
CA TYR A 256 -25.48 -7.44 12.28
C TYR A 256 -25.30 -8.94 12.34
N PHE A 257 -24.06 -9.43 12.46
CA PHE A 257 -23.70 -10.87 12.45
C PHE A 257 -24.15 -11.58 11.17
N ASP A 258 -24.31 -10.84 10.06
CA ASP A 258 -24.65 -11.36 8.74
C ASP A 258 -23.39 -11.63 7.92
N LEU A 259 -22.86 -12.84 8.08
CA LEU A 259 -21.66 -13.31 7.38
C LEU A 259 -21.87 -13.36 5.86
N HIS A 260 -23.09 -13.68 5.39
CA HIS A 260 -23.38 -13.81 3.98
C HIS A 260 -23.35 -12.45 3.27
N SER A 261 -24.10 -11.46 3.79
CA SER A 261 -24.09 -10.09 3.25
C SER A 261 -22.69 -9.47 3.36
N GLY A 262 -21.98 -9.67 4.47
CA GLY A 262 -20.61 -9.21 4.65
C GLY A 262 -19.64 -9.80 3.62
N ALA A 263 -19.73 -11.12 3.37
CA ALA A 263 -18.91 -11.79 2.36
C ALA A 263 -19.24 -11.33 0.92
N LEU A 264 -20.50 -11.09 0.63
CA LEU A 264 -20.92 -10.57 -0.67
C LEU A 264 -20.36 -9.16 -0.92
N LEU A 265 -20.54 -8.23 0.01
CA LEU A 265 -20.03 -6.86 -0.09
C LEU A 265 -18.50 -6.84 -0.23
N ALA A 266 -17.82 -7.65 0.56
CA ALA A 266 -16.38 -7.83 0.45
C ALA A 266 -15.99 -8.38 -0.93
N SER A 267 -16.74 -9.34 -1.47
CA SER A 267 -16.53 -9.90 -2.82
C SER A 267 -16.74 -8.85 -3.92
N LEU A 268 -17.71 -7.96 -3.76
CA LEU A 268 -17.95 -6.86 -4.70
C LEU A 268 -16.77 -5.89 -4.77
N MET A 269 -16.00 -5.70 -3.68
CA MET A 269 -14.78 -4.87 -3.69
C MET A 269 -13.69 -5.43 -4.60
N LEU A 270 -13.67 -6.74 -4.87
CA LEU A 270 -12.71 -7.33 -5.81
C LEU A 270 -12.90 -6.84 -7.24
N VAL A 271 -14.13 -6.56 -7.65
CA VAL A 271 -14.43 -6.17 -9.03
C VAL A 271 -13.70 -4.89 -9.43
N PRO A 272 -13.86 -3.74 -8.75
CA PRO A 272 -13.12 -2.53 -9.08
C PRO A 272 -11.61 -2.67 -8.85
N SER A 273 -11.18 -3.39 -7.81
CA SER A 273 -9.75 -3.57 -7.50
C SER A 273 -9.04 -4.41 -8.58
N ILE A 274 -9.61 -5.56 -8.96
CA ILE A 274 -9.05 -6.42 -10.01
C ILE A 274 -9.11 -5.70 -11.37
N THR A 275 -10.21 -5.03 -11.68
CA THR A 275 -10.34 -4.27 -12.95
C THR A 275 -9.27 -3.20 -13.05
N ALA A 276 -9.09 -2.37 -12.03
CA ALA A 276 -8.05 -1.35 -12.00
C ALA A 276 -6.64 -1.96 -12.11
N PHE A 277 -6.39 -3.08 -11.42
CA PHE A 277 -5.12 -3.80 -11.51
C PHE A 277 -4.86 -4.35 -12.91
N LEU A 278 -5.86 -4.96 -13.56
CA LEU A 278 -5.74 -5.48 -14.93
C LEU A 278 -5.50 -4.35 -15.93
N VAL A 279 -6.23 -3.23 -15.82
CA VAL A 279 -6.01 -2.02 -16.64
C VAL A 279 -4.59 -1.51 -16.46
N HIS A 280 -4.12 -1.40 -15.21
CA HIS A 280 -2.74 -0.99 -14.92
C HIS A 280 -1.72 -1.93 -15.60
N ARG A 281 -1.88 -3.24 -15.44
CA ARG A 281 -0.92 -4.24 -15.91
C ARG A 281 -0.88 -4.37 -17.44
N TYR A 282 -2.07 -4.40 -18.08
CA TYR A 282 -2.15 -4.73 -19.51
C TYR A 282 -2.21 -3.50 -20.41
N TRP A 283 -2.69 -2.37 -19.92
CA TRP A 283 -2.87 -1.19 -20.74
C TRP A 283 -1.83 -0.10 -20.45
N VAL A 284 -1.61 0.23 -19.20
CA VAL A 284 -0.66 1.29 -18.81
C VAL A 284 0.78 0.79 -18.93
N ALA A 285 1.09 -0.40 -18.44
CA ALA A 285 2.45 -0.96 -18.47
C ALA A 285 2.98 -1.17 -19.90
N LYS A 286 2.11 -1.48 -20.88
CA LYS A 286 2.50 -1.61 -22.28
C LYS A 286 2.86 -0.29 -22.97
N ARG A 287 2.39 0.85 -22.43
CA ARG A 287 2.69 2.20 -22.96
C ARG A 287 3.88 2.84 -22.29
N SER A 288 4.55 2.15 -21.38
CA SER A 288 5.80 2.63 -20.80
C SER A 288 6.85 2.72 -21.90
N TYR A 289 7.22 3.92 -22.27
CA TYR A 289 8.34 4.17 -23.17
C TYR A 289 9.62 3.80 -22.43
N VAL A 290 10.24 2.69 -22.84
CA VAL A 290 11.62 2.39 -22.45
C VAL A 290 12.49 3.46 -23.11
N THR A 291 13.01 4.39 -22.34
CA THR A 291 14.06 5.28 -22.82
C THR A 291 15.24 4.42 -23.21
N VAL A 292 15.54 4.40 -24.50
CA VAL A 292 16.63 3.66 -25.08
C VAL A 292 17.94 4.22 -24.54
N THR A 293 18.69 3.34 -23.85
CA THR A 293 20.12 3.40 -23.60
C THR A 293 20.74 4.61 -22.91
N GLY A 294 21.29 4.37 -21.75
CA GLY A 294 22.27 5.22 -21.10
C GLY A 294 21.82 5.76 -19.73
N LYS A 295 22.75 5.82 -18.79
CA LYS A 295 22.55 6.61 -17.56
C LYS A 295 22.30 8.04 -17.99
N PRO A 296 21.26 8.74 -17.45
CA PRO A 296 21.05 10.15 -17.74
C PRO A 296 22.32 10.92 -17.31
N THR A 297 23.10 11.35 -18.28
CA THR A 297 24.38 12.03 -18.03
C THR A 297 24.28 13.54 -18.07
N ALA A 298 23.15 14.08 -18.56
CA ALA A 298 22.95 15.52 -18.69
C ALA A 298 22.22 16.12 -17.48
N GLN A 299 22.64 17.32 -17.08
CA GLN A 299 21.95 18.11 -16.05
C GLN A 299 20.55 18.46 -16.52
N THR A 300 19.55 18.11 -15.73
CA THR A 300 18.15 18.44 -16.02
C THR A 300 17.98 19.96 -16.14
N ILE A 301 17.44 20.46 -17.26
CA ILE A 301 17.07 21.87 -17.40
C ILE A 301 16.01 22.21 -16.35
N ARG A 302 16.34 23.19 -15.50
CA ARG A 302 15.42 23.67 -14.46
C ARG A 302 14.78 24.97 -14.88
N ILE A 303 13.47 25.05 -14.73
CA ILE A 303 12.70 26.27 -14.95
C ILE A 303 13.01 27.23 -13.80
N SER A 304 13.59 28.40 -14.12
CA SER A 304 13.96 29.44 -13.15
C SER A 304 13.07 30.68 -13.21
N GLY A 305 12.16 30.79 -14.20
CA GLY A 305 11.29 31.95 -14.36
C GLY A 305 10.31 32.12 -13.19
N ALA A 306 10.35 33.27 -12.52
CA ALA A 306 9.52 33.55 -11.32
C ALA A 306 8.01 33.36 -11.60
N ALA A 307 7.53 33.69 -12.79
CA ALA A 307 6.13 33.55 -13.19
C ALA A 307 5.61 32.09 -13.12
N VAL A 308 6.49 31.09 -13.23
CA VAL A 308 6.15 29.67 -13.12
C VAL A 308 6.55 29.11 -11.76
N VAL A 309 7.75 29.46 -11.28
CA VAL A 309 8.29 28.91 -10.04
C VAL A 309 7.51 29.39 -8.81
N LEU A 310 7.10 30.67 -8.77
CA LEU A 310 6.42 31.22 -7.61
C LEU A 310 5.04 30.57 -7.35
N PRO A 311 4.10 30.52 -8.32
CA PRO A 311 2.80 29.91 -8.08
C PRO A 311 2.90 28.39 -7.79
N LEU A 312 3.79 27.66 -8.46
CA LEU A 312 4.02 26.25 -8.17
C LEU A 312 4.60 26.05 -6.78
N SER A 313 5.55 26.89 -6.35
CA SER A 313 6.12 26.84 -5.01
C SER A 313 5.06 27.14 -3.94
N MET A 314 4.24 28.17 -4.16
CA MET A 314 3.14 28.52 -3.23
C MET A 314 2.17 27.35 -3.08
N LEU A 315 1.78 26.71 -4.17
CA LEU A 315 0.89 25.55 -4.14
C LEU A 315 1.55 24.36 -3.41
N CYS A 316 2.82 24.08 -3.69
CA CYS A 316 3.57 23.03 -2.99
C CYS A 316 3.65 23.29 -1.47
N TYR A 317 3.93 24.54 -1.08
CA TYR A 317 3.97 24.91 0.34
C TYR A 317 2.59 24.86 0.99
N ALA A 318 1.52 25.26 0.27
CA ALA A 318 0.15 25.13 0.79
C ALA A 318 -0.22 23.66 1.09
N ILE A 319 0.12 22.74 0.17
CA ILE A 319 -0.09 21.30 0.36
C ILE A 319 0.71 20.78 1.57
N VAL A 320 1.99 21.14 1.64
CA VAL A 320 2.89 20.71 2.71
C VAL A 320 2.48 21.28 4.06
N LEU A 321 2.06 22.56 4.10
CA LEU A 321 1.54 23.18 5.32
C LEU A 321 0.24 22.52 5.78
N ALA A 322 -0.66 22.15 4.88
CA ALA A 322 -1.88 21.41 5.23
C ALA A 322 -1.55 20.04 5.84
N ILE A 323 -0.59 19.30 5.27
CA ILE A 323 -0.11 18.04 5.84
C ILE A 323 0.47 18.29 7.24
N LEU A 324 1.38 19.26 7.39
CA LEU A 324 2.00 19.59 8.68
C LEU A 324 0.96 20.01 9.72
N LEU A 325 0.00 20.84 9.33
CA LEU A 325 -1.08 21.27 10.23
C LEU A 325 -1.81 20.07 10.82
N PHE A 326 -2.14 19.06 10.00
CA PHE A 326 -2.81 17.86 10.50
C PHE A 326 -1.95 17.08 11.49
N TYR A 327 -0.67 16.88 11.20
CA TYR A 327 0.23 16.18 12.14
C TYR A 327 0.45 16.96 13.43
N LEU A 328 0.71 18.26 13.31
CA LEU A 328 0.90 19.12 14.49
C LEU A 328 -0.37 19.21 15.36
N THR A 329 -1.55 19.18 14.72
CA THR A 329 -2.83 19.14 15.46
C THR A 329 -2.95 17.86 16.29
N VAL A 330 -2.63 16.70 15.73
CA VAL A 330 -2.69 15.44 16.49
C VAL A 330 -1.68 15.43 17.62
N ILE A 331 -0.46 15.94 17.38
CA ILE A 331 0.55 16.08 18.44
C ILE A 331 0.06 17.05 19.51
N TYR A 332 -0.47 18.21 19.15
CA TYR A 332 -1.01 19.18 20.11
C TYR A 332 -2.10 18.57 20.97
N VAL A 333 -3.05 17.88 20.35
CA VAL A 333 -4.19 17.26 21.05
C VAL A 333 -3.77 16.11 21.95
N SER A 334 -2.69 15.40 21.63
CA SER A 334 -2.15 14.36 22.51
C SER A 334 -1.65 14.89 23.86
N PHE A 335 -1.38 16.21 23.95
CA PHE A 335 -1.03 16.92 25.17
C PHE A 335 -2.16 17.82 25.72
N THR A 336 -3.34 17.82 25.11
CA THR A 336 -4.45 18.69 25.52
C THR A 336 -5.52 17.88 26.24
N ARG A 337 -5.97 18.33 27.41
CA ARG A 337 -6.90 17.59 28.28
C ARG A 337 -8.23 17.29 27.60
N LEU A 338 -8.91 18.30 27.05
CA LEU A 338 -10.16 18.17 26.27
C LEU A 338 -10.15 19.20 25.14
N PRO A 339 -9.73 18.83 23.92
CA PRO A 339 -9.59 19.76 22.80
C PRO A 339 -10.88 20.55 22.53
N GLY A 340 -10.79 21.89 22.43
CA GLY A 340 -11.92 22.77 22.18
C GLY A 340 -12.87 23.00 23.37
N ILE A 341 -12.52 22.51 24.57
CA ILE A 341 -13.25 22.71 25.81
C ILE A 341 -12.28 23.12 26.94
N ASP A 342 -11.29 22.31 27.21
CA ASP A 342 -10.23 22.53 28.16
C ASP A 342 -8.89 22.29 27.48
N ASN A 343 -8.27 23.40 27.03
CA ASN A 343 -7.02 23.37 26.28
C ASN A 343 -5.78 23.37 27.21
N THR A 344 -5.94 23.06 28.50
CA THR A 344 -4.81 22.89 29.41
C THR A 344 -3.95 21.70 29.01
N LEU A 345 -2.63 21.87 29.09
CA LEU A 345 -1.68 20.82 28.73
C LEU A 345 -1.64 19.74 29.82
N THR A 346 -1.63 18.48 29.37
CA THR A 346 -1.53 17.30 30.23
C THR A 346 -0.67 16.22 29.60
N THR A 347 -0.11 15.35 30.42
CA THR A 347 0.56 14.10 29.99
C THR A 347 -0.24 12.85 30.35
N ASP A 348 -1.45 13.00 30.90
CA ASP A 348 -2.29 11.89 31.38
C ASP A 348 -2.66 10.89 30.27
N HIS A 349 -2.78 11.38 29.05
CA HIS A 349 -3.04 10.52 27.88
C HIS A 349 -1.88 9.56 27.64
N TYR A 350 -0.64 10.04 27.74
CA TYR A 350 0.54 9.20 27.64
C TYR A 350 0.68 8.25 28.84
N ALA A 351 0.37 8.73 30.05
CA ALA A 351 0.32 7.86 31.22
C ALA A 351 -0.66 6.70 31.01
N THR A 352 -1.85 6.99 30.46
CA THR A 352 -2.84 5.94 30.12
C THR A 352 -2.29 4.95 29.09
N VAL A 353 -1.59 5.41 28.04
CA VAL A 353 -0.99 4.55 27.03
C VAL A 353 0.09 3.65 27.62
N PHE A 354 0.96 4.19 28.48
CA PHE A 354 2.06 3.42 29.07
C PHE A 354 1.66 2.55 30.27
N THR A 355 0.46 2.73 30.82
CA THR A 355 -0.09 1.87 31.87
C THR A 355 -1.08 0.85 31.29
N ALA A 356 -2.32 1.25 31.06
CA ALA A 356 -3.39 0.39 30.58
C ALA A 356 -3.17 -0.07 29.11
N GLY A 357 -2.50 0.72 28.30
CA GLY A 357 -2.27 0.45 26.88
C GLY A 357 -0.93 -0.20 26.54
N PHE A 358 -0.06 -0.43 27.51
CA PHE A 358 1.30 -0.93 27.27
C PHE A 358 1.33 -2.28 26.54
N GLN A 359 0.43 -3.18 26.87
CA GLN A 359 0.31 -4.48 26.21
C GLN A 359 -0.03 -4.33 24.72
N THR A 360 -0.87 -3.37 24.35
CA THR A 360 -1.21 -3.11 22.94
C THR A 360 0.00 -2.61 22.14
N LEU A 361 0.82 -1.74 22.74
CA LEU A 361 2.07 -1.28 22.12
C LEU A 361 3.04 -2.45 21.92
N THR A 362 3.27 -3.24 22.96
CA THR A 362 4.19 -4.38 22.90
C THR A 362 3.71 -5.44 21.92
N ASN A 363 2.43 -5.77 21.90
CA ASN A 363 1.85 -6.69 20.92
C ASN A 363 2.06 -6.20 19.48
N SER A 364 1.77 -4.93 19.21
CA SER A 364 1.93 -4.37 17.87
C SER A 364 3.38 -4.39 17.40
N LEU A 365 4.33 -4.01 18.27
CA LEU A 365 5.75 -4.04 17.97
C LEU A 365 6.27 -5.48 17.78
N LEU A 366 5.85 -6.40 18.63
CA LEU A 366 6.23 -7.80 18.56
C LEU A 366 5.74 -8.45 17.26
N LEU A 367 4.43 -8.31 16.97
CA LEU A 367 3.83 -8.94 15.79
C LEU A 367 4.36 -8.32 14.49
N ALA A 368 4.52 -6.99 14.42
CA ALA A 368 5.16 -6.33 13.29
C ALA A 368 6.64 -6.70 13.18
N GLY A 369 7.35 -6.82 14.32
CA GLY A 369 8.75 -7.27 14.37
C GLY A 369 8.96 -8.69 13.84
N ILE A 370 8.00 -9.59 14.07
CA ILE A 370 8.01 -10.96 13.52
C ILE A 370 7.58 -10.97 12.04
N ALA A 371 6.51 -10.24 11.70
CA ALA A 371 5.99 -10.22 10.33
C ALA A 371 6.98 -9.62 9.33
N THR A 372 7.75 -8.61 9.73
CA THR A 372 8.67 -7.87 8.87
C THR A 372 9.76 -8.75 8.25
N PRO A 373 10.62 -9.45 9.02
CA PRO A 373 11.65 -10.31 8.43
C PRO A 373 11.04 -11.48 7.64
N VAL A 374 9.92 -12.05 8.09
CA VAL A 374 9.22 -13.11 7.35
C VAL A 374 8.77 -12.61 5.98
N THR A 375 8.14 -11.44 5.93
CA THR A 375 7.71 -10.80 4.66
C THR A 375 8.89 -10.53 3.74
N ALA A 376 9.97 -9.95 4.27
CA ALA A 376 11.13 -9.58 3.47
C ALA A 376 11.86 -10.81 2.90
N VAL A 377 12.11 -11.81 3.72
CA VAL A 377 12.77 -13.04 3.29
C VAL A 377 11.90 -13.84 2.32
N ALA A 378 10.61 -14.03 2.63
CA ALA A 378 9.67 -14.71 1.74
C ALA A 378 9.53 -13.95 0.39
N GLY A 379 9.46 -12.62 0.43
CA GLY A 379 9.41 -11.80 -0.78
C GLY A 379 10.65 -11.96 -1.67
N MET A 380 11.86 -11.92 -1.08
CA MET A 380 13.11 -12.14 -1.83
C MET A 380 13.18 -13.55 -2.40
N LEU A 381 12.78 -14.55 -1.63
CA LEU A 381 12.78 -15.94 -2.04
C LEU A 381 11.80 -16.17 -3.22
N ILE A 382 10.57 -15.65 -3.12
CA ILE A 382 9.59 -15.72 -4.19
C ILE A 382 10.09 -14.98 -5.44
N ALA A 383 10.69 -13.80 -5.29
CA ALA A 383 11.28 -13.06 -6.40
C ALA A 383 12.36 -13.89 -7.11
N TYR A 384 13.24 -14.53 -6.35
CA TYR A 384 14.26 -15.42 -6.92
C TYR A 384 13.64 -16.60 -7.68
N LEU A 385 12.67 -17.27 -7.09
CA LEU A 385 11.96 -18.39 -7.72
C LEU A 385 11.25 -17.98 -9.03
N LEU A 386 10.60 -16.82 -9.04
CA LEU A 386 9.86 -16.33 -10.20
C LEU A 386 10.72 -15.74 -11.32
N VAL A 387 11.90 -15.14 -10.98
CA VAL A 387 12.76 -14.45 -11.95
C VAL A 387 13.87 -15.37 -12.48
N ARG A 388 14.48 -16.20 -11.61
CA ARG A 388 15.64 -17.02 -11.94
C ARG A 388 15.32 -18.48 -12.25
N LYS A 389 14.27 -19.02 -11.63
CA LYS A 389 13.93 -20.44 -11.71
C LYS A 389 12.56 -20.64 -12.35
N ALA A 390 12.51 -21.34 -13.45
CA ALA A 390 11.24 -21.67 -14.13
C ALA A 390 10.75 -23.03 -13.64
N PHE A 391 10.16 -23.09 -12.44
CA PHE A 391 9.52 -24.31 -11.94
C PHE A 391 8.14 -24.51 -12.57
N PRO A 392 7.73 -25.77 -12.85
CA PRO A 392 6.36 -26.10 -13.18
C PRO A 392 5.42 -25.69 -12.06
N GLY A 393 4.27 -25.11 -12.39
CA GLY A 393 3.34 -24.57 -11.39
C GLY A 393 3.72 -23.19 -10.84
N SER A 394 4.81 -22.56 -11.29
CA SER A 394 5.18 -21.18 -10.91
C SER A 394 4.07 -20.16 -11.20
N PHE A 395 3.13 -20.51 -12.09
CA PHE A 395 1.95 -19.71 -12.34
C PHE A 395 1.03 -19.63 -11.11
N LEU A 396 0.90 -20.71 -10.32
CA LEU A 396 0.12 -20.72 -9.07
C LEU A 396 0.70 -19.75 -8.05
N LEU A 397 2.03 -19.78 -7.88
CA LEU A 397 2.72 -18.84 -7.00
C LEU A 397 2.54 -17.39 -7.47
N ARG A 398 2.66 -17.15 -8.76
CA ARG A 398 2.47 -15.83 -9.37
C ARG A 398 1.04 -15.31 -9.19
N TRP A 399 0.04 -16.14 -9.51
CA TRP A 399 -1.36 -15.75 -9.37
C TRP A 399 -1.78 -15.63 -7.91
N GLY A 400 -1.31 -16.51 -7.03
CA GLY A 400 -1.60 -16.43 -5.60
C GLY A 400 -1.07 -15.14 -4.98
N THR A 401 0.16 -14.73 -5.31
CA THR A 401 0.74 -13.48 -4.82
C THR A 401 0.07 -12.24 -5.42
N LEU A 402 -0.30 -12.28 -6.70
CA LEU A 402 -1.03 -11.19 -7.35
C LEU A 402 -2.44 -11.03 -6.77
N LEU A 403 -3.13 -12.13 -6.51
CA LEU A 403 -4.47 -12.13 -5.91
C LEU A 403 -4.43 -11.53 -4.49
N SER A 404 -3.42 -11.91 -3.70
CA SER A 404 -3.18 -11.34 -2.37
C SER A 404 -2.98 -9.82 -2.39
N PHE A 405 -2.30 -9.30 -3.41
CA PHE A 405 -2.08 -7.86 -3.58
C PHE A 405 -3.34 -7.12 -4.03
N ALA A 406 -4.08 -7.71 -4.98
CA ALA A 406 -5.29 -7.10 -5.52
C ALA A 406 -6.48 -7.18 -4.55
N ALA A 407 -6.45 -8.11 -3.57
CA ALA A 407 -7.52 -8.27 -2.61
C ALA A 407 -7.47 -7.16 -1.53
N PRO A 408 -8.57 -6.43 -1.30
CA PRO A 408 -8.72 -5.55 -0.15
C PRO A 408 -8.43 -6.24 1.17
N GLY A 409 -7.89 -5.49 2.17
CA GLY A 409 -7.59 -6.05 3.49
C GLY A 409 -8.82 -6.63 4.19
N THR A 410 -9.98 -6.01 4.03
CA THR A 410 -11.26 -6.49 4.56
C THR A 410 -11.61 -7.90 4.08
N ILE A 411 -11.43 -8.19 2.79
CA ILE A 411 -11.63 -9.56 2.26
C ILE A 411 -10.69 -10.57 2.92
N LEU A 412 -9.41 -10.22 3.09
CA LEU A 412 -8.47 -11.10 3.76
C LEU A 412 -8.87 -11.33 5.22
N GLY A 413 -9.27 -10.28 5.94
CA GLY A 413 -9.72 -10.39 7.33
C GLY A 413 -10.95 -11.28 7.48
N ILE A 414 -11.99 -11.01 6.71
CA ILE A 414 -13.22 -11.82 6.66
C ILE A 414 -12.88 -13.27 6.27
N GLY A 415 -12.09 -13.44 5.21
CA GLY A 415 -11.69 -14.76 4.72
C GLY A 415 -10.90 -15.56 5.75
N TYR A 416 -10.06 -14.91 6.54
CA TYR A 416 -9.32 -15.57 7.61
C TYR A 416 -10.23 -16.05 8.73
N VAL A 417 -11.16 -15.22 9.17
CA VAL A 417 -12.17 -15.65 10.16
C VAL A 417 -12.99 -16.81 9.60
N SER A 418 -13.48 -16.70 8.38
CA SER A 418 -14.30 -17.73 7.76
C SER A 418 -13.56 -19.05 7.50
N THR A 419 -12.25 -19.00 7.22
CA THR A 419 -11.46 -20.19 6.88
C THR A 419 -10.88 -20.86 8.10
N PHE A 420 -10.43 -20.08 9.09
CA PHE A 420 -9.61 -20.57 10.21
C PHE A 420 -10.30 -20.49 11.57
N ASN A 421 -11.63 -20.37 11.59
CA ASN A 421 -12.44 -20.40 12.83
C ASN A 421 -13.06 -21.77 13.13
N ALA A 422 -12.65 -22.81 12.42
CA ALA A 422 -13.14 -24.17 12.60
C ALA A 422 -12.02 -25.20 12.38
N PRO A 423 -12.15 -26.43 12.96
CA PRO A 423 -11.26 -27.53 12.65
C PRO A 423 -11.21 -27.81 11.12
N PRO A 424 -10.07 -28.26 10.57
CA PRO A 424 -8.85 -28.73 11.26
C PRO A 424 -7.87 -27.60 11.62
N LEU A 425 -8.03 -26.37 11.15
CA LEU A 425 -7.08 -25.26 11.34
C LEU A 425 -7.74 -24.12 12.16
N LEU A 426 -7.94 -24.35 13.45
CA LEU A 426 -8.45 -23.31 14.34
C LEU A 426 -7.30 -22.35 14.71
N LEU A 427 -7.17 -21.25 13.99
CA LEU A 427 -6.11 -20.26 14.16
C LEU A 427 -6.61 -18.88 14.62
N THR A 428 -7.93 -18.64 14.59
CA THR A 428 -8.52 -17.37 15.06
C THR A 428 -8.18 -17.11 16.52
N GLY A 429 -7.95 -15.84 16.85
CA GLY A 429 -7.55 -15.42 18.20
C GLY A 429 -6.08 -15.66 18.55
N THR A 430 -5.26 -16.19 17.64
CA THR A 430 -3.82 -16.42 17.85
C THR A 430 -2.95 -15.30 17.26
N ALA A 431 -1.74 -15.11 17.80
CA ALA A 431 -0.72 -14.24 17.20
C ALA A 431 -0.36 -14.66 15.77
N PHE A 432 -0.36 -15.96 15.51
CA PHE A 432 0.03 -16.54 14.23
C PHE A 432 -0.84 -16.01 13.07
N ILE A 433 -2.17 -15.98 13.24
CA ILE A 433 -3.08 -15.55 12.18
C ILE A 433 -2.92 -14.05 11.88
N VAL A 434 -2.65 -13.22 12.90
CA VAL A 434 -2.39 -11.80 12.73
C VAL A 434 -1.09 -11.58 11.97
N VAL A 435 -0.02 -12.29 12.35
CA VAL A 435 1.26 -12.25 11.62
C VAL A 435 1.08 -12.73 10.17
N ALA A 436 0.37 -13.82 9.95
CA ALA A 436 0.10 -14.33 8.59
C ALA A 436 -0.63 -13.30 7.72
N ALA A 437 -1.64 -12.60 8.27
CA ALA A 437 -2.34 -11.53 7.57
C ALA A 437 -1.41 -10.36 7.21
N MET A 438 -0.55 -9.93 8.15
CA MET A 438 0.45 -8.89 7.92
C MET A 438 1.45 -9.30 6.83
N VAL A 439 1.95 -10.53 6.88
CA VAL A 439 2.89 -11.08 5.88
C VAL A 439 2.24 -11.10 4.50
N VAL A 440 1.08 -11.73 4.36
CA VAL A 440 0.40 -11.91 3.08
C VAL A 440 0.07 -10.56 2.44
N LYS A 441 -0.43 -9.60 3.22
CA LYS A 441 -0.80 -8.26 2.71
C LYS A 441 0.40 -7.46 2.22
N ASN A 442 1.57 -7.63 2.82
CA ASN A 442 2.78 -6.86 2.50
C ASN A 442 3.75 -7.61 1.57
N LEU A 443 3.50 -8.88 1.25
CA LEU A 443 4.42 -9.77 0.54
C LEU A 443 4.81 -9.25 -0.86
N GLN A 444 3.84 -8.68 -1.58
CA GLN A 444 4.03 -8.23 -2.97
C GLN A 444 5.14 -7.17 -3.12
N VAL A 445 5.27 -6.26 -2.16
CA VAL A 445 6.30 -5.21 -2.24
C VAL A 445 7.70 -5.82 -2.13
N GLY A 446 7.88 -6.82 -1.27
CA GLY A 446 9.12 -7.58 -1.19
C GLY A 446 9.44 -8.31 -2.50
N ILE A 447 8.42 -8.93 -3.12
CA ILE A 447 8.57 -9.63 -4.40
C ILE A 447 8.97 -8.65 -5.51
N GLU A 448 8.34 -7.49 -5.59
CA GLU A 448 8.67 -6.49 -6.62
C GLU A 448 10.06 -5.88 -6.42
N ALA A 449 10.40 -5.51 -5.19
CA ALA A 449 11.73 -5.00 -4.87
C ALA A 449 12.83 -6.01 -5.23
N GLY A 450 12.65 -7.28 -4.83
CA GLY A 450 13.56 -8.37 -5.17
C GLY A 450 13.62 -8.65 -6.67
N SER A 451 12.48 -8.68 -7.35
CA SER A 451 12.41 -8.94 -8.79
C SER A 451 13.09 -7.84 -9.61
N ASN A 452 12.88 -6.57 -9.23
CA ASN A 452 13.51 -5.43 -9.91
C ASN A 452 15.02 -5.44 -9.71
N GLN A 453 15.50 -5.74 -8.51
CA GLN A 453 16.94 -5.88 -8.24
C GLN A 453 17.56 -7.06 -9.00
N LEU A 454 16.89 -8.22 -9.00
CA LEU A 454 17.38 -9.42 -9.73
C LEU A 454 17.52 -9.18 -11.22
N ARG A 455 16.61 -8.41 -11.84
CA ARG A 455 16.68 -8.08 -13.27
C ARG A 455 17.87 -7.20 -13.62
N GLN A 456 18.43 -6.44 -12.66
CA GLN A 456 19.61 -5.60 -12.84
C GLN A 456 20.93 -6.38 -12.65
N ILE A 457 20.88 -7.55 -12.01
CA ILE A 457 22.03 -8.42 -11.79
C ILE A 457 22.18 -9.34 -12.99
N ASP A 458 23.36 -9.34 -13.64
CA ASP A 458 23.64 -10.22 -14.77
C ASP A 458 23.62 -11.69 -14.31
N LYS A 459 22.97 -12.54 -15.11
CA LYS A 459 22.90 -13.98 -14.85
C LYS A 459 24.26 -14.67 -14.89
N SER A 460 25.22 -14.13 -15.64
CA SER A 460 26.57 -14.66 -15.78
C SER A 460 27.29 -14.80 -14.43
N ILE A 461 26.97 -13.95 -13.44
CA ILE A 461 27.53 -14.04 -12.09
C ILE A 461 27.12 -15.36 -11.41
N GLU A 462 25.85 -15.74 -11.53
CA GLU A 462 25.34 -17.01 -10.98
C GLU A 462 25.88 -18.22 -11.77
N GLU A 463 25.97 -18.10 -13.10
CA GLU A 463 26.53 -19.12 -13.98
C GLU A 463 27.99 -19.38 -13.72
N ALA A 464 28.81 -18.33 -13.53
CA ALA A 464 30.20 -18.44 -13.14
C ALA A 464 30.40 -19.17 -11.80
N SER A 465 29.56 -18.87 -10.82
CA SER A 465 29.58 -19.58 -9.53
C SER A 465 29.31 -21.08 -9.69
N MET A 466 28.33 -21.44 -10.52
CA MET A 466 28.02 -22.85 -10.78
C MET A 466 29.12 -23.55 -11.56
N THR A 467 29.75 -22.86 -12.50
CA THR A 467 30.91 -23.39 -13.25
C THR A 467 32.11 -23.68 -12.33
N LEU A 468 32.26 -22.89 -11.25
CA LEU A 468 33.26 -23.12 -10.19
C LEU A 468 32.84 -24.21 -9.19
N GLY A 469 31.77 -24.95 -9.44
CA GLY A 469 31.31 -26.08 -8.64
C GLY A 469 30.42 -25.72 -7.44
N ALA A 470 29.94 -24.48 -7.32
CA ALA A 470 28.98 -24.13 -6.27
C ALA A 470 27.59 -24.69 -6.59
N SER A 471 26.93 -25.24 -5.56
CA SER A 471 25.50 -25.61 -5.67
C SER A 471 24.61 -24.36 -5.82
N ASN A 472 23.40 -24.54 -6.37
CA ASN A 472 22.40 -23.47 -6.47
C ASN A 472 22.13 -22.79 -5.13
N THR A 473 22.03 -23.58 -4.06
CA THR A 473 21.82 -23.09 -2.69
C THR A 473 23.00 -22.23 -2.22
N ARG A 474 24.23 -22.67 -2.45
CA ARG A 474 25.44 -21.92 -2.10
C ARG A 474 25.53 -20.62 -2.90
N THR A 475 25.25 -20.66 -4.20
CA THR A 475 25.20 -19.47 -5.06
C THR A 475 24.15 -18.47 -4.56
N PHE A 476 22.97 -18.96 -4.17
CA PHE A 476 21.91 -18.08 -3.63
C PHE A 476 22.34 -17.38 -2.35
N PHE A 477 22.79 -18.11 -1.34
CA PHE A 477 23.14 -17.50 -0.04
C PHE A 477 24.43 -16.69 -0.05
N GLN A 478 25.45 -17.10 -0.83
CA GLN A 478 26.76 -16.44 -0.83
C GLN A 478 26.92 -15.33 -1.87
N ILE A 479 26.12 -15.34 -2.94
CA ILE A 479 26.23 -14.37 -4.05
C ILE A 479 24.94 -13.60 -4.24
N THR A 480 23.81 -14.28 -4.55
CA THR A 480 22.57 -13.61 -4.95
C THR A 480 21.96 -12.83 -3.78
N LEU A 481 21.85 -13.43 -2.60
CA LEU A 481 21.26 -12.79 -1.42
C LEU A 481 22.05 -11.55 -0.94
N PRO A 482 23.39 -11.56 -0.88
CA PRO A 482 24.17 -10.34 -0.61
C PRO A 482 23.95 -9.22 -1.63
N LEU A 483 23.79 -9.54 -2.91
CA LEU A 483 23.50 -8.55 -3.96
C LEU A 483 22.05 -8.00 -3.86
N LEU A 484 21.15 -8.73 -3.20
CA LEU A 484 19.78 -8.31 -2.91
C LEU A 484 19.65 -7.44 -1.65
N LYS A 485 20.72 -7.17 -0.90
CA LYS A 485 20.67 -6.36 0.33
C LYS A 485 19.88 -5.06 0.20
N PRO A 486 20.05 -4.22 -0.85
CA PRO A 486 19.27 -2.98 -0.97
C PRO A 486 17.75 -3.23 -1.09
N ALA A 487 17.36 -4.25 -1.86
CA ALA A 487 15.97 -4.66 -2.00
C ALA A 487 15.41 -5.24 -0.70
N LEU A 488 16.21 -6.01 0.03
CA LEU A 488 15.84 -6.57 1.33
C LEU A 488 15.55 -5.46 2.35
N PHE A 489 16.40 -4.44 2.45
CA PHE A 489 16.17 -3.30 3.34
C PHE A 489 14.95 -2.48 2.95
N THR A 490 14.71 -2.27 1.65
CA THR A 490 13.49 -1.62 1.17
C THR A 490 12.25 -2.41 1.59
N SER A 491 12.29 -3.73 1.43
CA SER A 491 11.21 -4.63 1.85
C SER A 491 11.00 -4.61 3.36
N LEU A 492 12.08 -4.66 4.17
CA LEU A 492 12.01 -4.57 5.63
C LEU A 492 11.37 -3.26 6.08
N SER A 493 11.84 -2.12 5.55
CA SER A 493 11.32 -0.79 5.91
C SER A 493 9.84 -0.65 5.59
N TYR A 494 9.44 -1.08 4.40
CA TYR A 494 8.04 -1.04 3.99
C TYR A 494 7.17 -2.00 4.80
N ALA A 495 7.59 -3.27 4.94
CA ALA A 495 6.83 -4.28 5.66
C ALA A 495 6.62 -3.89 7.13
N PHE A 496 7.65 -3.34 7.80
CA PHE A 496 7.53 -2.87 9.17
C PHE A 496 6.51 -1.73 9.30
N THR A 497 6.67 -0.69 8.48
CA THR A 497 5.75 0.47 8.48
C THR A 497 4.31 0.03 8.24
N ARG A 498 4.08 -0.80 7.22
CA ARG A 498 2.74 -1.27 6.86
C ARG A 498 2.15 -2.25 7.87
N SER A 499 2.95 -3.10 8.50
CA SER A 499 2.47 -4.01 9.54
C SER A 499 2.00 -3.25 10.78
N LEU A 500 2.72 -2.20 11.20
CA LEU A 500 2.31 -1.35 12.31
C LEU A 500 1.10 -0.47 12.00
N THR A 501 0.88 -0.09 10.74
CA THR A 501 -0.20 0.82 10.34
C THR A 501 -1.39 0.10 9.72
N THR A 502 -1.35 -1.23 9.58
CA THR A 502 -2.47 -2.00 9.01
C THR A 502 -3.67 -2.01 9.95
N LEU A 503 -4.86 -1.89 9.36
CA LEU A 503 -6.13 -2.00 10.08
C LEU A 503 -7.10 -2.95 9.39
N SER A 504 -7.37 -2.75 8.10
CA SER A 504 -8.48 -3.36 7.36
C SER A 504 -8.49 -4.90 7.38
N ALA A 505 -7.32 -5.55 7.46
CA ALA A 505 -7.24 -7.00 7.56
C ALA A 505 -7.29 -7.48 9.02
N VAL A 506 -6.62 -6.75 9.92
CA VAL A 506 -6.41 -7.22 11.30
C VAL A 506 -7.56 -6.91 12.24
N ILE A 507 -8.45 -5.97 11.90
CA ILE A 507 -9.60 -5.61 12.74
C ILE A 507 -10.53 -6.80 13.01
N PHE A 508 -10.60 -7.75 12.09
CA PHE A 508 -11.37 -9.00 12.23
C PHE A 508 -10.63 -10.08 13.03
N LEU A 509 -9.31 -9.94 13.24
CA LEU A 509 -8.44 -10.99 13.76
C LEU A 509 -7.95 -10.73 15.19
N VAL A 510 -8.13 -9.50 15.70
CA VAL A 510 -7.75 -9.16 17.07
C VAL A 510 -8.54 -9.96 18.09
N SER A 511 -7.92 -10.21 19.23
CA SER A 511 -8.53 -10.90 20.36
C SER A 511 -8.14 -10.20 21.66
N ALA A 512 -8.72 -10.61 22.79
CA ALA A 512 -8.39 -10.04 24.10
C ALA A 512 -6.87 -10.10 24.42
N ASN A 513 -6.18 -11.15 23.97
CA ASN A 513 -4.75 -11.34 24.19
C ASN A 513 -3.88 -10.60 23.15
N TRP A 514 -4.39 -10.41 21.95
CA TRP A 514 -3.66 -9.88 20.79
C TRP A 514 -4.36 -8.64 20.24
N THR A 515 -4.39 -7.58 21.06
CA THR A 515 -4.86 -6.26 20.63
C THR A 515 -3.76 -5.52 19.87
N LEU A 516 -4.15 -4.69 18.91
CA LEU A 516 -3.23 -3.90 18.08
C LEU A 516 -3.51 -2.41 18.23
N ILE A 517 -2.44 -1.61 18.13
CA ILE A 517 -2.49 -0.16 18.32
C ILE A 517 -3.49 0.51 17.36
N THR A 518 -3.56 0.08 16.09
CA THR A 518 -4.50 0.63 15.10
C THR A 518 -5.96 0.36 15.47
N VAL A 519 -6.27 -0.83 15.96
CA VAL A 519 -7.64 -1.17 16.43
C VAL A 519 -7.98 -0.41 17.71
N THR A 520 -7.00 -0.27 18.61
CA THR A 520 -7.18 0.51 19.85
C THR A 520 -7.41 1.98 19.55
N ILE A 521 -6.69 2.58 18.60
CA ILE A 521 -6.93 3.98 18.18
C ILE A 521 -8.40 4.13 17.75
N LEU A 522 -8.91 3.24 16.91
CA LEU A 522 -10.31 3.27 16.48
C LEU A 522 -11.27 3.21 17.67
N SER A 523 -11.09 2.25 18.57
CA SER A 523 -11.90 2.09 19.78
C SER A 523 -11.85 3.32 20.71
N GLN A 524 -10.67 3.97 20.86
CA GLN A 524 -10.57 5.19 21.65
C GLN A 524 -11.32 6.36 21.01
N VAL A 525 -11.34 6.45 19.66
CA VAL A 525 -12.13 7.47 18.95
C VAL A 525 -13.62 7.20 19.10
N GLU A 526 -14.08 5.96 18.95
CA GLU A 526 -15.48 5.55 19.12
C GLU A 526 -15.98 5.83 20.55
N THR A 527 -15.11 5.67 21.54
CA THR A 527 -15.41 6.00 22.95
C THR A 527 -15.16 7.46 23.32
N LEU A 528 -14.93 8.35 22.33
CA LEU A 528 -14.69 9.79 22.48
C LEU A 528 -13.45 10.15 23.31
N LYS A 529 -12.53 9.24 23.51
CA LYS A 529 -11.24 9.48 24.19
C LYS A 529 -10.19 10.00 23.20
N ILE A 530 -10.49 11.13 22.58
CA ILE A 530 -9.73 11.71 21.46
C ILE A 530 -8.26 11.97 21.82
N GLY A 531 -7.98 12.48 23.04
CA GLY A 531 -6.61 12.74 23.51
C GLY A 531 -5.77 11.47 23.60
N VAL A 532 -6.35 10.36 24.10
CA VAL A 532 -5.67 9.05 24.15
C VAL A 532 -5.43 8.50 22.75
N ALA A 533 -6.41 8.61 21.85
CA ALA A 533 -6.23 8.21 20.44
C ALA A 533 -5.11 9.01 19.78
N ALA A 534 -5.05 10.33 20.02
CA ALA A 534 -3.99 11.21 19.52
C ALA A 534 -2.60 10.84 20.09
N ALA A 535 -2.53 10.45 21.37
CA ALA A 535 -1.28 9.99 21.99
C ALA A 535 -0.78 8.68 21.32
N TYR A 536 -1.67 7.71 21.08
CA TYR A 536 -1.31 6.50 20.34
C TYR A 536 -0.84 6.80 18.92
N CYS A 537 -1.52 7.70 18.18
CA CYS A 537 -1.11 8.13 16.85
C CYS A 537 0.29 8.76 16.87
N SER A 538 0.56 9.66 17.83
CA SER A 538 1.84 10.34 17.96
C SER A 538 2.98 9.37 18.27
N ILE A 539 2.77 8.43 19.21
CA ILE A 539 3.74 7.37 19.53
C ILE A 539 4.02 6.51 18.30
N LEU A 540 2.98 6.09 17.57
CA LEU A 540 3.15 5.22 16.43
C LEU A 540 3.93 5.92 15.31
N VAL A 541 3.63 7.18 15.01
CA VAL A 541 4.40 7.98 14.02
C VAL A 541 5.86 8.09 14.46
N PHE A 542 6.12 8.42 15.74
CA PHE A 542 7.47 8.51 16.27
C PHE A 542 8.24 7.19 16.16
N VAL A 543 7.62 6.07 16.56
CA VAL A 543 8.24 4.74 16.48
C VAL A 543 8.59 4.36 15.04
N VAL A 544 7.67 4.59 14.09
CA VAL A 544 7.93 4.29 12.68
C VAL A 544 9.08 5.14 12.15
N LEU A 545 9.09 6.45 12.44
CA LEU A 545 10.17 7.36 12.03
C LEU A 545 11.52 6.94 12.64
N ALA A 546 11.56 6.60 13.92
CA ALA A 546 12.77 6.17 14.61
C ALA A 546 13.36 4.89 13.99
N ILE A 547 12.51 3.90 13.70
CA ILE A 547 12.97 2.64 13.09
C ILE A 547 13.39 2.84 11.64
N LEU A 548 12.69 3.67 10.86
CA LEU A 548 13.12 4.00 9.50
C LEU A 548 14.48 4.73 9.50
N ALA A 549 14.70 5.67 10.42
CA ALA A 549 15.98 6.34 10.60
C ALA A 549 17.09 5.34 10.96
N LEU A 550 16.82 4.41 11.90
CA LEU A 550 17.75 3.35 12.26
C LEU A 550 18.09 2.46 11.07
N MET A 551 17.10 2.03 10.29
CA MET A 551 17.31 1.22 9.09
C MET A 551 18.15 1.96 8.04
N GLN A 552 17.94 3.26 7.84
CA GLN A 552 18.77 4.08 6.93
C GLN A 552 20.22 4.19 7.40
N LEU A 553 20.45 4.38 8.70
CA LEU A 553 21.79 4.41 9.28
C LEU A 553 22.53 3.08 9.08
N LEU A 554 21.85 1.95 9.29
CA LEU A 554 22.42 0.62 9.05
C LEU A 554 22.75 0.39 7.56
N LEU A 555 21.94 0.88 6.64
CA LEU A 555 22.21 0.83 5.20
C LEU A 555 23.44 1.66 4.83
N SER A 556 23.53 2.88 5.33
CA SER A 556 24.64 3.79 5.02
C SER A 556 25.99 3.26 5.52
N SER A 557 25.98 2.54 6.64
CA SER A 557 27.19 1.93 7.21
C SER A 557 27.68 0.69 6.43
N THR A 558 26.80 0.04 5.67
CA THR A 558 27.13 -1.15 4.88
C THR A 558 27.49 -0.86 3.42
N SER A 559 27.26 0.36 2.94
CA SER A 559 27.71 0.79 1.60
C SER A 559 29.21 1.12 1.67
N PRO A 560 30.07 0.50 0.83
CA PRO A 560 31.47 0.92 0.75
C PRO A 560 31.51 2.41 0.37
N LYS A 561 32.23 3.21 1.17
CA LYS A 561 32.53 4.61 0.83
C LYS A 561 33.15 4.62 -0.56
N ARG A 562 32.46 5.15 -1.54
CA ARG A 562 33.00 5.45 -2.87
C ARG A 562 33.95 6.64 -2.80
#